data_535663fccdd52e5a953ea195dcf44dc1
#
_entry.id   535663fccdd52e5a953ea195dcf44dc1
#
_cell.length_a   1.000
_cell.length_b   1.000
_cell.length_c   1.000
_cell.angle_alpha   90.00
_cell.angle_beta   90.00
_cell.angle_gamma   90.00
#
_symmetry.space_group_name_H-M   'P 1'
#
loop_
_entity.id
_entity.type
_entity.pdbx_description
1 polymer ?
#
loop_
_entity_poly.entity_id
_entity_poly.type
_entity_poly.pdbx_seq_one_letter_code
_entity_poly.pdbx_strand_id
1 'polypeptide(L)'
;MDAQSADTSLASIAGAIADPARAKMLCSLLDGHARTATELAVVADIGASTASSHFSRLREQGLVELMVQGRHRYYRLANAKVAAALEALLFLANIPAPAFKPSTPSALRYARTCYDHCAGELAVKLHDALLGAKWIEAQGQDYRLTERGVSSLAALGIDPQALSRQRRRTAYPCMDWSERSPHIGGALGAVLLALMLKRGWVVRHLDSRALRLTAGGLAGLSRSFGLDSAK
;
A
#
# COMPACT_ATOMS: atom_id res chain seq x y z
N MET A 1 21.18 -17.96 9.43
CA MET A 1 20.25 -17.41 10.44
C MET A 1 19.51 -18.61 11.00
N ASP A 2 19.66 -18.86 12.30
CA ASP A 2 19.13 -20.04 12.96
C ASP A 2 17.59 -19.94 13.02
N ALA A 3 16.85 -21.02 12.69
CA ALA A 3 15.39 -21.04 12.64
C ALA A 3 14.77 -20.58 13.97
N GLN A 4 15.36 -20.97 15.09
CA GLN A 4 14.92 -20.60 16.43
C GLN A 4 15.03 -19.09 16.73
N SER A 5 15.99 -18.40 16.12
CA SER A 5 16.15 -16.95 16.22
C SER A 5 15.08 -16.19 15.40
N ALA A 6 14.69 -16.74 14.26
CA ALA A 6 13.64 -16.16 13.40
C ALA A 6 12.26 -16.24 14.05
N ASP A 7 11.92 -17.37 14.65
CA ASP A 7 10.63 -17.59 15.33
C ASP A 7 10.47 -16.68 16.54
N THR A 8 11.54 -16.51 17.34
CA THR A 8 11.55 -15.59 18.49
C THR A 8 11.38 -14.14 18.05
N SER A 9 12.03 -13.74 16.96
CA SER A 9 11.90 -12.39 16.39
C SER A 9 10.50 -12.12 15.87
N LEU A 10 9.89 -13.09 15.16
CA LEU A 10 8.52 -12.99 14.69
C LEU A 10 7.53 -12.85 15.85
N ALA A 11 7.67 -13.68 16.90
CA ALA A 11 6.83 -13.62 18.09
C ALA A 11 6.95 -12.27 18.82
N SER A 12 8.14 -11.69 18.87
CA SER A 12 8.39 -10.38 19.49
C SER A 12 7.69 -9.25 18.73
N ILE A 13 7.76 -9.25 17.40
CA ILE A 13 7.07 -8.29 16.53
C ILE A 13 5.55 -8.47 16.67
N ALA A 14 5.06 -9.71 16.59
CA ALA A 14 3.64 -10.01 16.74
C ALA A 14 3.10 -9.55 18.10
N GLY A 15 3.86 -9.79 19.18
CA GLY A 15 3.52 -9.32 20.53
C GLY A 15 3.51 -7.80 20.67
N ALA A 16 4.32 -7.09 19.89
CA ALA A 16 4.27 -5.63 19.85
C ALA A 16 3.02 -5.11 19.13
N ILE A 17 2.51 -5.81 18.14
CA ILE A 17 1.30 -5.44 17.38
C ILE A 17 0.02 -5.87 18.11
N ALA A 18 0.03 -6.96 18.87
CA ALA A 18 -1.15 -7.59 19.44
C ALA A 18 -1.95 -6.74 20.45
N ASP A 19 -1.36 -5.67 21.00
CA ASP A 19 -2.05 -4.76 21.89
C ASP A 19 -3.00 -3.83 21.12
N PRO A 20 -4.27 -3.67 21.53
CA PRO A 20 -5.25 -2.88 20.81
C PRO A 20 -4.87 -1.40 20.63
N ALA A 21 -4.24 -0.77 21.63
CA ALA A 21 -3.82 0.62 21.54
C ALA A 21 -2.66 0.78 20.54
N ARG A 22 -1.65 -0.11 20.58
CA ARG A 22 -0.56 -0.11 19.62
C ARG A 22 -1.03 -0.39 18.20
N ALA A 23 -1.97 -1.31 18.03
CA ALA A 23 -2.59 -1.58 16.73
C ALA A 23 -3.28 -0.33 16.15
N LYS A 24 -4.07 0.40 16.97
CA LYS A 24 -4.69 1.67 16.56
C LYS A 24 -3.65 2.71 16.16
N MET A 25 -2.57 2.88 16.95
CA MET A 25 -1.48 3.79 16.61
C MET A 25 -0.85 3.45 15.27
N LEU A 26 -0.47 2.18 15.06
CA LEU A 26 0.15 1.71 13.82
C LEU A 26 -0.76 1.89 12.60
N CYS A 27 -2.04 1.51 12.73
CA CYS A 27 -3.02 1.68 11.66
C CYS A 27 -3.23 3.15 11.30
N SER A 28 -3.19 4.06 12.28
CA SER A 28 -3.31 5.50 12.01
C SER A 28 -2.13 6.07 11.23
N LEU A 29 -0.95 5.44 11.31
CA LEU A 29 0.27 5.85 10.61
C LEU A 29 0.38 5.25 9.19
N LEU A 30 -0.56 4.40 8.78
CA LEU A 30 -0.56 3.81 7.43
C LEU A 30 -0.76 4.84 6.31
N ASP A 31 -1.31 6.01 6.65
CA ASP A 31 -1.45 7.12 5.70
C ASP A 31 -0.10 7.76 5.29
N GLY A 32 0.98 7.39 5.97
CA GLY A 32 2.32 7.90 5.72
C GLY A 32 2.62 9.23 6.41
N HIS A 33 1.65 9.81 7.15
CA HIS A 33 1.89 11.03 7.93
C HIS A 33 2.54 10.72 9.28
N ALA A 34 3.49 11.57 9.65
CA ALA A 34 4.02 11.58 11.01
C ALA A 34 3.01 12.23 11.97
N ARG A 35 2.84 11.64 13.16
CA ARG A 35 1.94 12.14 14.20
C ARG A 35 2.69 12.36 15.51
N THR A 36 2.24 13.35 16.26
CA THR A 36 2.79 13.61 17.59
C THR A 36 2.36 12.50 18.57
N ALA A 37 3.12 12.37 19.68
CA ALA A 37 2.77 11.46 20.76
C ALA A 37 1.33 11.71 21.29
N THR A 38 0.93 12.97 21.38
CA THR A 38 -0.40 13.37 21.87
C THR A 38 -1.50 12.93 20.90
N GLU A 39 -1.33 13.16 19.59
CA GLU A 39 -2.30 12.73 18.57
C GLU A 39 -2.47 11.21 18.57
N LEU A 40 -1.37 10.45 18.68
CA LEU A 40 -1.43 8.99 18.74
C LEU A 40 -2.04 8.47 20.03
N ALA A 41 -1.83 9.15 21.16
CA ALA A 41 -2.47 8.82 22.44
C ALA A 41 -4.00 9.02 22.35
N VAL A 42 -4.46 10.11 21.73
CA VAL A 42 -5.88 10.37 21.48
C VAL A 42 -6.48 9.31 20.54
N VAL A 43 -5.80 8.97 19.45
CA VAL A 43 -6.25 7.91 18.50
C VAL A 43 -6.39 6.57 19.21
N ALA A 44 -5.47 6.25 20.11
CA ALA A 44 -5.48 4.99 20.85
C ALA A 44 -6.40 4.99 22.06
N ASP A 45 -6.95 6.16 22.45
CA ASP A 45 -7.76 6.37 23.64
C ASP A 45 -7.03 5.95 24.94
N ILE A 46 -5.80 6.46 25.12
CA ILE A 46 -4.93 6.15 26.27
C ILE A 46 -4.27 7.41 26.83
N GLY A 47 -3.85 7.35 28.09
CA GLY A 47 -3.10 8.41 28.74
C GLY A 47 -1.65 8.53 28.24
N ALA A 48 -1.05 9.71 28.43
CA ALA A 48 0.29 10.03 27.94
C ALA A 48 1.40 9.10 28.51
N SER A 49 1.29 8.66 29.75
CA SER A 49 2.26 7.73 30.38
C SER A 49 2.22 6.36 29.70
N THR A 50 1.02 5.83 29.47
CA THR A 50 0.80 4.55 28.75
C THR A 50 1.27 4.66 27.31
N ALA A 51 0.98 5.77 26.63
CA ALA A 51 1.44 6.03 25.29
C ALA A 51 2.99 5.98 25.19
N SER A 52 3.70 6.53 26.17
CA SER A 52 5.17 6.52 26.22
C SER A 52 5.74 5.10 26.23
N SER A 53 5.18 4.19 27.03
CA SER A 53 5.61 2.78 27.07
C SER A 53 5.31 2.05 25.76
N HIS A 54 4.17 2.34 25.13
CA HIS A 54 3.83 1.80 23.82
C HIS A 54 4.80 2.28 22.73
N PHE A 55 5.18 3.56 22.71
CA PHE A 55 6.17 4.07 21.76
C PHE A 55 7.55 3.42 21.93
N SER A 56 8.00 3.24 23.17
CA SER A 56 9.26 2.53 23.44
C SER A 56 9.22 1.12 22.83
N ARG A 57 8.17 0.37 23.12
CA ARG A 57 8.00 -0.99 22.59
C ARG A 57 7.94 -1.04 21.07
N LEU A 58 7.19 -0.13 20.43
CA LEU A 58 7.10 -0.07 18.97
C LEU A 58 8.44 0.32 18.32
N ARG A 59 9.21 1.21 18.94
CA ARG A 59 10.55 1.59 18.47
C ARG A 59 11.56 0.47 18.63
N GLU A 60 11.59 -0.21 19.77
CA GLU A 60 12.46 -1.36 20.04
C GLU A 60 12.28 -2.46 18.99
N GLN A 61 11.06 -2.66 18.50
CA GLN A 61 10.76 -3.62 17.47
C GLN A 61 10.91 -3.07 16.02
N GLY A 62 11.40 -1.84 15.87
CA GLY A 62 11.59 -1.22 14.56
C GLY A 62 10.31 -0.99 13.77
N LEU A 63 9.15 -0.91 14.44
CA LEU A 63 7.85 -0.68 13.81
C LEU A 63 7.59 0.81 13.55
N VAL A 64 8.09 1.67 14.43
CA VAL A 64 7.99 3.12 14.27
C VAL A 64 9.35 3.78 14.47
N GLU A 65 9.55 4.92 13.86
CA GLU A 65 10.68 5.79 14.10
C GLU A 65 10.24 7.12 14.69
N LEU A 66 11.14 7.73 15.48
CA LEU A 66 10.96 9.01 16.11
C LEU A 66 11.68 10.09 15.30
N MET A 67 10.96 11.11 14.93
CA MET A 67 11.49 12.35 14.35
C MET A 67 11.40 13.47 15.37
N VAL A 68 12.50 14.18 15.62
CA VAL A 68 12.56 15.30 16.55
C VAL A 68 12.66 16.60 15.75
N GLN A 69 11.72 17.50 15.97
CA GLN A 69 11.74 18.84 15.38
C GLN A 69 11.56 19.90 16.47
N GLY A 70 12.65 20.49 16.92
CA GLY A 70 12.66 21.37 18.10
C GLY A 70 12.19 20.60 19.34
N ARG A 71 11.13 21.12 20.00
CA ARG A 71 10.52 20.46 21.17
C ARG A 71 9.45 19.39 20.81
N HIS A 72 9.11 19.25 19.53
CA HIS A 72 8.09 18.32 19.07
C HIS A 72 8.70 16.97 18.71
N ARG A 73 8.01 15.92 19.07
CA ARG A 73 8.33 14.51 18.78
C ARG A 73 7.23 13.93 17.92
N TYR A 74 7.61 13.54 16.71
CA TYR A 74 6.72 12.92 15.74
C TYR A 74 7.10 11.46 15.54
N TYR A 75 6.11 10.61 15.37
CA TYR A 75 6.27 9.19 15.09
C TYR A 75 5.72 8.88 13.71
N ARG A 76 6.40 8.05 12.95
CA ARG A 76 5.91 7.49 11.69
C ARG A 76 6.27 6.02 11.60
N LEU A 77 5.68 5.26 10.65
CA LEU A 77 6.13 3.89 10.38
C LEU A 77 7.60 3.91 9.95
N ALA A 78 8.38 2.97 10.48
CA ALA A 78 9.82 2.94 10.28
C ALA A 78 10.21 2.79 8.79
N ASN A 79 9.42 2.05 8.02
CA ASN A 79 9.67 1.85 6.59
C ASN A 79 8.45 1.24 5.89
N ALA A 80 8.52 1.14 4.55
CA ALA A 80 7.47 0.58 3.71
C ALA A 80 7.21 -0.92 3.97
N LYS A 81 8.19 -1.68 4.46
CA LYS A 81 8.00 -3.11 4.80
C LYS A 81 7.05 -3.27 5.98
N VAL A 82 7.17 -2.39 6.98
CA VAL A 82 6.24 -2.36 8.12
C VAL A 82 4.82 -2.04 7.66
N ALA A 83 4.64 -1.06 6.79
CA ALA A 83 3.34 -0.74 6.23
C ALA A 83 2.72 -1.94 5.52
N ALA A 84 3.47 -2.62 4.66
CA ALA A 84 3.01 -3.79 3.93
C ALA A 84 2.64 -4.96 4.85
N ALA A 85 3.43 -5.21 5.91
CA ALA A 85 3.13 -6.24 6.90
C ALA A 85 1.82 -5.95 7.64
N LEU A 86 1.59 -4.69 8.06
CA LEU A 86 0.36 -4.28 8.70
C LEU A 86 -0.85 -4.41 7.75
N GLU A 87 -0.70 -4.04 6.48
CA GLU A 87 -1.72 -4.21 5.46
C GLU A 87 -2.09 -5.69 5.27
N ALA A 88 -1.09 -6.58 5.24
CA ALA A 88 -1.32 -8.03 5.15
C ALA A 88 -2.04 -8.58 6.41
N LEU A 89 -1.67 -8.13 7.60
CA LEU A 89 -2.36 -8.52 8.85
C LEU A 89 -3.81 -8.01 8.88
N LEU A 90 -4.07 -6.79 8.42
CA LEU A 90 -5.43 -6.26 8.31
C LEU A 90 -6.29 -7.08 7.34
N PHE A 91 -5.69 -7.60 6.28
CA PHE A 91 -6.35 -8.53 5.37
C PHE A 91 -6.71 -9.85 6.07
N LEU A 92 -5.76 -10.46 6.80
CA LEU A 92 -5.99 -11.70 7.55
C LEU A 92 -7.05 -11.55 8.65
N ALA A 93 -7.19 -10.37 9.24
CA ALA A 93 -8.17 -10.09 10.29
C ALA A 93 -9.62 -10.24 9.83
N ASN A 94 -9.87 -10.43 8.54
CA ASN A 94 -11.15 -10.77 7.90
C ASN A 94 -12.38 -10.07 8.51
N ILE A 95 -12.28 -8.75 8.72
CA ILE A 95 -13.38 -7.96 9.30
C ILE A 95 -14.46 -7.81 8.21
N PRO A 96 -15.72 -8.19 8.45
CA PRO A 96 -16.81 -8.09 7.47
C PRO A 96 -16.94 -6.69 6.89
N ALA A 97 -17.13 -6.61 5.58
CA ALA A 97 -17.05 -5.40 4.77
C ALA A 97 -17.96 -4.22 5.13
N PRO A 98 -19.05 -4.22 5.89
CA PRO A 98 -19.70 -2.97 6.27
C PRO A 98 -19.18 -2.37 7.59
N ALA A 99 -18.52 -3.15 8.47
CA ALA A 99 -18.15 -2.72 9.81
C ALA A 99 -16.77 -2.04 9.90
N PHE A 100 -15.88 -2.27 8.96
CA PHE A 100 -14.55 -1.67 8.96
C PHE A 100 -14.50 -0.48 8.02
N LYS A 101 -14.76 0.71 8.54
CA LYS A 101 -14.29 1.96 7.92
C LYS A 101 -12.92 2.24 8.53
N PRO A 102 -11.81 2.03 7.79
CA PRO A 102 -10.51 2.46 8.26
C PRO A 102 -10.61 3.96 8.59
N SER A 103 -10.04 4.40 9.69
CA SER A 103 -9.84 5.83 9.99
C SER A 103 -8.88 6.49 9.00
N THR A 104 -8.49 5.78 7.98
CA THR A 104 -7.62 6.18 6.88
C THR A 104 -8.30 7.22 6.02
N PRO A 105 -7.64 8.36 5.73
CA PRO A 105 -8.16 9.40 4.86
C PRO A 105 -8.64 8.85 3.51
N SER A 106 -9.75 9.38 3.00
CA SER A 106 -10.36 8.95 1.73
C SER A 106 -9.38 8.99 0.55
N ALA A 107 -8.47 9.96 0.53
CA ALA A 107 -7.43 10.08 -0.48
C ALA A 107 -6.51 8.84 -0.55
N LEU A 108 -6.13 8.28 0.61
CA LEU A 108 -5.31 7.07 0.69
C LEU A 108 -6.08 5.80 0.30
N ARG A 109 -7.37 5.75 0.58
CA ARG A 109 -8.23 4.65 0.16
C ARG A 109 -8.42 4.66 -1.34
N TYR A 110 -8.60 5.85 -1.92
CA TYR A 110 -8.80 5.99 -3.35
C TYR A 110 -7.57 5.58 -4.16
N ALA A 111 -6.41 6.17 -3.87
CA ALA A 111 -5.16 5.81 -4.54
C ALA A 111 -3.94 6.09 -3.66
N ARG A 112 -3.04 5.14 -3.59
CA ARG A 112 -1.79 5.24 -2.83
C ARG A 112 -0.67 4.43 -3.47
N THR A 113 0.54 4.60 -3.00
CA THR A 113 1.64 3.68 -3.32
C THR A 113 1.66 2.51 -2.35
N CYS A 114 1.79 1.29 -2.89
CA CYS A 114 2.13 0.07 -2.19
C CYS A 114 3.51 -0.36 -2.67
N TYR A 115 4.57 -0.09 -1.90
CA TYR A 115 5.95 -0.18 -2.34
C TYR A 115 6.23 0.68 -3.57
N ASP A 116 6.30 0.05 -4.74
CA ASP A 116 6.64 0.66 -6.03
C ASP A 116 5.50 0.62 -7.04
N HIS A 117 4.33 0.15 -6.65
CA HIS A 117 3.14 0.07 -7.50
C HIS A 117 1.94 0.79 -6.88
N CYS A 118 0.89 0.99 -7.67
CA CYS A 118 -0.34 1.65 -7.24
C CYS A 118 -1.24 0.68 -6.49
N ALA A 119 -1.90 1.17 -5.43
CA ALA A 119 -2.88 0.47 -4.60
C ALA A 119 -4.10 1.37 -4.32
N GLY A 120 -5.11 0.83 -3.68
CA GLY A 120 -6.40 1.47 -3.41
C GLY A 120 -7.42 1.22 -4.52
N GLU A 121 -8.57 1.86 -4.41
CA GLU A 121 -9.71 1.70 -5.32
C GLU A 121 -9.32 1.85 -6.81
N LEU A 122 -8.51 2.87 -7.13
CA LEU A 122 -8.03 3.10 -8.49
C LEU A 122 -7.23 1.92 -9.03
N ALA A 123 -6.37 1.33 -8.20
CA ALA A 123 -5.51 0.22 -8.61
C ALA A 123 -6.29 -1.10 -8.76
N VAL A 124 -7.31 -1.32 -7.92
CA VAL A 124 -8.24 -2.46 -8.07
C VAL A 124 -9.03 -2.32 -9.36
N LYS A 125 -9.58 -1.14 -9.66
CA LYS A 125 -10.26 -0.89 -10.94
C LYS A 125 -9.34 -1.13 -12.14
N LEU A 126 -8.08 -0.70 -12.06
CA LEU A 126 -7.09 -0.94 -13.10
C LEU A 126 -6.80 -2.44 -13.28
N HIS A 127 -6.66 -3.17 -12.18
CA HIS A 127 -6.49 -4.63 -12.21
C HIS A 127 -7.66 -5.32 -12.91
N ASP A 128 -8.89 -4.98 -12.54
CA ASP A 128 -10.10 -5.57 -13.13
C ASP A 128 -10.22 -5.23 -14.62
N ALA A 129 -9.85 -4.00 -15.01
CA ALA A 129 -9.82 -3.59 -16.41
C ALA A 129 -8.80 -4.40 -17.22
N LEU A 130 -7.60 -4.65 -16.67
CA LEU A 130 -6.57 -5.45 -17.35
C LEU A 130 -7.00 -6.91 -17.52
N LEU A 131 -7.67 -7.49 -16.52
CA LEU A 131 -8.26 -8.84 -16.60
C LEU A 131 -9.42 -8.87 -17.60
N GLY A 132 -10.36 -7.95 -17.49
CA GLY A 132 -11.54 -7.87 -18.37
C GLY A 132 -11.17 -7.65 -19.83
N ALA A 133 -10.16 -6.82 -20.11
CA ALA A 133 -9.62 -6.61 -21.44
C ALA A 133 -8.71 -7.75 -21.92
N LYS A 134 -8.45 -8.75 -21.09
CA LYS A 134 -7.54 -9.88 -21.38
C LYS A 134 -6.12 -9.43 -21.72
N TRP A 135 -5.59 -8.44 -21.00
CA TRP A 135 -4.17 -8.09 -21.10
C TRP A 135 -3.31 -9.00 -20.23
N ILE A 136 -3.89 -9.45 -19.13
CA ILE A 136 -3.31 -10.42 -18.20
C ILE A 136 -4.29 -11.55 -17.99
N GLU A 137 -3.77 -12.70 -17.64
CA GLU A 137 -4.57 -13.84 -17.20
C GLU A 137 -3.88 -14.56 -16.04
N ALA A 138 -4.64 -15.24 -15.20
CA ALA A 138 -4.14 -15.96 -14.05
C ALA A 138 -3.29 -17.17 -14.48
N GLN A 139 -2.13 -17.33 -13.85
CA GLN A 139 -1.22 -18.45 -14.01
C GLN A 139 -0.66 -18.88 -12.65
N GLY A 140 -1.32 -19.82 -11.99
CA GLY A 140 -1.01 -20.22 -10.62
C GLY A 140 -1.21 -19.05 -9.64
N GLN A 141 -0.13 -18.63 -8.97
CA GLN A 141 -0.14 -17.48 -8.05
C GLN A 141 0.31 -16.17 -8.72
N ASP A 142 0.47 -16.17 -10.02
CA ASP A 142 0.94 -15.03 -10.81
C ASP A 142 -0.06 -14.68 -11.91
N TYR A 143 0.25 -13.59 -12.62
CA TYR A 143 -0.36 -13.27 -13.90
C TYR A 143 0.66 -13.39 -15.02
N ARG A 144 0.25 -13.95 -16.16
CA ARG A 144 1.00 -13.85 -17.41
C ARG A 144 0.40 -12.76 -18.30
N LEU A 145 1.24 -12.13 -19.09
CA LEU A 145 0.81 -11.25 -20.17
C LEU A 145 0.30 -12.10 -21.34
N THR A 146 -0.85 -11.72 -21.87
CA THR A 146 -1.35 -12.30 -23.13
C THR A 146 -0.71 -11.58 -24.31
N GLU A 147 -0.85 -12.10 -25.53
CA GLU A 147 -0.40 -11.42 -26.76
C GLU A 147 -1.06 -10.03 -26.90
N ARG A 148 -2.36 -9.94 -26.55
CA ARG A 148 -3.07 -8.68 -26.51
C ARG A 148 -2.48 -7.72 -25.47
N GLY A 149 -2.14 -8.21 -24.28
CA GLY A 149 -1.48 -7.41 -23.25
C GLY A 149 -0.12 -6.89 -23.69
N VAL A 150 0.69 -7.75 -24.32
CA VAL A 150 1.99 -7.37 -24.90
C VAL A 150 1.84 -6.24 -25.92
N SER A 151 0.92 -6.39 -26.88
CA SER A 151 0.67 -5.38 -27.92
C SER A 151 0.14 -4.06 -27.33
N SER A 152 -0.79 -4.16 -26.36
CA SER A 152 -1.39 -2.98 -25.72
C SER A 152 -0.39 -2.22 -24.84
N LEU A 153 0.48 -2.92 -24.11
CA LEU A 153 1.54 -2.29 -23.32
C LEU A 153 2.59 -1.61 -24.22
N ALA A 154 2.96 -2.26 -25.33
CA ALA A 154 3.84 -1.65 -26.32
C ALA A 154 3.25 -0.35 -26.90
N ALA A 155 1.96 -0.33 -27.20
CA ALA A 155 1.27 0.88 -27.67
C ALA A 155 1.26 2.02 -26.62
N LEU A 156 1.36 1.68 -25.34
CA LEU A 156 1.51 2.66 -24.25
C LEU A 156 2.95 3.13 -24.05
N GLY A 157 3.91 2.56 -24.79
CA GLY A 157 5.34 2.85 -24.66
C GLY A 157 6.03 2.06 -23.53
N ILE A 158 5.43 0.96 -23.08
CA ILE A 158 6.03 0.02 -22.14
C ILE A 158 6.65 -1.12 -22.94
N ASP A 159 7.94 -1.41 -22.72
CA ASP A 159 8.59 -2.59 -23.30
C ASP A 159 8.24 -3.86 -22.51
N PRO A 160 7.41 -4.77 -23.09
CA PRO A 160 7.02 -5.99 -22.38
C PRO A 160 8.19 -6.96 -22.16
N GLN A 161 9.20 -6.94 -23.03
CA GLN A 161 10.38 -7.79 -22.90
C GLN A 161 11.26 -7.33 -21.71
N ALA A 162 11.34 -6.03 -21.47
CA ALA A 162 12.05 -5.49 -20.32
C ALA A 162 11.42 -5.94 -18.99
N LEU A 163 10.10 -6.21 -18.94
CA LEU A 163 9.42 -6.73 -17.75
C LEU A 163 9.87 -8.16 -17.42
N SER A 164 9.99 -9.03 -18.43
CA SER A 164 10.37 -10.44 -18.23
C SER A 164 11.87 -10.63 -17.94
N ARG A 165 12.72 -9.67 -18.30
CA ARG A 165 14.17 -9.70 -18.00
C ARG A 165 14.52 -9.30 -16.57
N GLN A 166 13.57 -8.76 -15.81
CA GLN A 166 13.82 -8.36 -14.43
C GLN A 166 13.93 -9.59 -13.51
N ARG A 167 14.79 -9.52 -12.49
CA ARG A 167 14.96 -10.58 -11.47
C ARG A 167 13.80 -10.67 -10.48
N ARG A 168 12.64 -10.14 -10.83
CA ARG A 168 11.44 -10.11 -9.98
C ARG A 168 10.24 -10.67 -10.73
N ARG A 169 9.19 -11.05 -10.00
CA ARG A 169 7.93 -11.51 -10.59
C ARG A 169 7.39 -10.47 -11.57
N THR A 170 6.96 -10.91 -12.75
CA THR A 170 6.44 -10.00 -13.78
C THR A 170 5.15 -9.33 -13.34
N ALA A 171 4.17 -10.10 -12.89
CA ALA A 171 2.91 -9.61 -12.36
C ALA A 171 2.30 -10.64 -11.39
N TYR A 172 1.69 -10.16 -10.32
CA TYR A 172 0.99 -11.00 -9.35
C TYR A 172 -0.12 -10.22 -8.67
N PRO A 173 -1.16 -10.93 -8.13
CA PRO A 173 -2.19 -10.30 -7.32
C PRO A 173 -1.58 -9.85 -5.99
N CYS A 174 -1.52 -8.54 -5.78
CA CYS A 174 -1.18 -7.94 -4.50
C CYS A 174 -2.48 -7.51 -3.83
N MET A 175 -2.80 -8.11 -2.68
CA MET A 175 -4.10 -7.89 -2.04
C MET A 175 -4.18 -6.49 -1.42
N ASP A 176 -5.22 -5.75 -1.79
CA ASP A 176 -5.52 -4.45 -1.21
C ASP A 176 -6.26 -4.60 0.12
N TRP A 177 -5.70 -4.04 1.18
CA TRP A 177 -6.28 -4.16 2.51
C TRP A 177 -7.57 -3.34 2.68
N SER A 178 -7.72 -2.21 1.95
CA SER A 178 -8.90 -1.35 2.05
C SER A 178 -10.04 -1.84 1.17
N GLU A 179 -9.71 -2.35 -0.02
CA GLU A 179 -10.71 -2.78 -1.01
C GLU A 179 -11.02 -4.29 -0.91
N ARG A 180 -10.21 -5.06 -0.19
CA ARG A 180 -10.33 -6.52 -0.08
C ARG A 180 -10.31 -7.23 -1.43
N SER A 181 -9.66 -6.62 -2.40
CA SER A 181 -9.54 -7.07 -3.78
C SER A 181 -8.10 -6.92 -4.25
N PRO A 182 -7.64 -7.73 -5.20
CA PRO A 182 -6.27 -7.64 -5.68
C PRO A 182 -6.05 -6.40 -6.56
N HIS A 183 -4.82 -5.90 -6.52
CA HIS A 183 -4.26 -4.95 -7.49
C HIS A 183 -2.96 -5.52 -8.06
N ILE A 184 -2.41 -4.91 -9.12
CA ILE A 184 -1.24 -5.45 -9.82
C ILE A 184 0.04 -5.12 -9.07
N GLY A 185 0.70 -6.17 -8.54
CA GLY A 185 2.08 -6.12 -8.06
C GLY A 185 3.10 -6.55 -9.11
N GLY A 186 4.37 -6.51 -8.74
CA GLY A 186 5.48 -6.95 -9.60
C GLY A 186 6.01 -5.88 -10.56
N ALA A 187 6.78 -6.32 -11.56
CA ALA A 187 7.38 -5.43 -12.55
C ALA A 187 6.32 -4.64 -13.33
N LEU A 188 5.19 -5.28 -13.67
CA LEU A 188 4.08 -4.64 -14.37
C LEU A 188 3.44 -3.55 -13.50
N GLY A 189 3.16 -3.82 -12.23
CA GLY A 189 2.59 -2.80 -11.33
C GLY A 189 3.51 -1.59 -11.19
N ALA A 190 4.82 -1.81 -11.05
CA ALA A 190 5.80 -0.75 -10.95
C ALA A 190 5.87 0.12 -12.21
N VAL A 191 5.88 -0.50 -13.38
CA VAL A 191 5.98 0.25 -14.65
C VAL A 191 4.68 1.00 -14.98
N LEU A 192 3.52 0.46 -14.59
CA LEU A 192 2.23 1.15 -14.71
C LEU A 192 2.20 2.41 -13.84
N LEU A 193 2.64 2.32 -12.58
CA LEU A 193 2.75 3.49 -11.71
C LEU A 193 3.73 4.51 -12.29
N ALA A 194 4.90 4.07 -12.78
CA ALA A 194 5.88 4.95 -13.40
C ALA A 194 5.30 5.67 -14.63
N LEU A 195 4.55 4.96 -15.49
CA LEU A 195 3.84 5.54 -16.63
C LEU A 195 2.83 6.60 -16.19
N MET A 196 1.98 6.28 -15.20
CA MET A 196 0.97 7.22 -14.69
C MET A 196 1.61 8.49 -14.12
N LEU A 197 2.71 8.36 -13.40
CA LEU A 197 3.48 9.50 -12.87
C LEU A 197 4.12 10.31 -14.00
N LYS A 198 4.79 9.64 -14.96
CA LYS A 198 5.45 10.30 -16.10
C LYS A 198 4.46 11.08 -16.97
N ARG A 199 3.25 10.55 -17.17
CA ARG A 199 2.20 11.22 -17.94
C ARG A 199 1.40 12.25 -17.14
N GLY A 200 1.74 12.45 -15.86
CA GLY A 200 0.99 13.34 -14.97
C GLY A 200 -0.46 12.90 -14.72
N TRP A 201 -0.77 11.63 -14.92
CA TRP A 201 -2.10 11.08 -14.64
C TRP A 201 -2.37 10.99 -13.15
N VAL A 202 -1.34 10.65 -12.39
CA VAL A 202 -1.33 10.77 -10.93
C VAL A 202 -0.13 11.58 -10.49
N VAL A 203 -0.28 12.26 -9.37
CA VAL A 203 0.80 13.01 -8.72
C VAL A 203 0.95 12.53 -7.28
N ARG A 204 2.19 12.46 -6.80
CA ARG A 204 2.49 12.12 -5.42
C ARG A 204 2.11 13.26 -4.49
N HIS A 205 1.56 12.93 -3.35
CA HIS A 205 1.47 13.88 -2.25
C HIS A 205 2.86 14.04 -1.60
N LEU A 206 3.24 15.25 -1.21
CA LEU A 206 4.58 15.52 -0.69
C LEU A 206 4.87 14.78 0.62
N ASP A 207 3.87 14.68 1.50
CA ASP A 207 4.06 14.16 2.86
C ASP A 207 3.27 12.87 3.11
N SER A 208 2.88 12.15 2.05
CA SER A 208 2.01 10.99 2.17
C SER A 208 2.24 10.00 1.04
N ARG A 209 1.85 8.75 1.25
CA ARG A 209 1.80 7.74 0.18
C ARG A 209 0.60 7.93 -0.77
N ALA A 210 -0.28 8.88 -0.50
CA ALA A 210 -1.45 9.14 -1.35
C ALA A 210 -1.02 9.58 -2.75
N LEU A 211 -1.80 9.13 -3.72
CA LEU A 211 -1.71 9.54 -5.11
C LEU A 211 -2.97 10.34 -5.44
N ARG A 212 -2.80 11.52 -5.99
CA ARG A 212 -3.92 12.33 -6.47
C ARG A 212 -4.10 12.12 -7.96
N LEU A 213 -5.26 11.63 -8.36
CA LEU A 213 -5.65 11.55 -9.77
C LEU A 213 -5.88 12.98 -10.32
N THR A 214 -5.33 13.26 -11.48
CA THR A 214 -5.54 14.54 -12.18
C THR A 214 -6.70 14.43 -13.16
N ALA A 215 -7.25 15.57 -13.61
CA ALA A 215 -8.26 15.58 -14.68
C ALA A 215 -7.74 14.93 -15.97
N GLY A 216 -6.48 15.22 -16.34
CA GLY A 216 -5.81 14.57 -17.46
C GLY A 216 -5.60 13.07 -17.23
N GLY A 217 -5.38 12.68 -15.96
CA GLY A 217 -5.25 11.28 -15.56
C GLY A 217 -6.55 10.50 -15.73
N LEU A 218 -7.67 11.08 -15.35
CA LEU A 218 -8.98 10.48 -15.55
C LEU A 218 -9.23 10.17 -17.04
N ALA A 219 -9.05 11.17 -17.90
CA ALA A 219 -9.18 11.01 -19.34
C ALA A 219 -8.15 10.02 -19.93
N GLY A 220 -6.92 10.02 -19.42
CA GLY A 220 -5.86 9.11 -19.85
C GLY A 220 -6.14 7.65 -19.50
N LEU A 221 -6.59 7.40 -18.27
CA LEU A 221 -6.96 6.07 -17.80
C LEU A 221 -8.21 5.52 -18.50
N SER A 222 -9.22 6.37 -18.72
CA SER A 222 -10.40 5.99 -19.50
C SER A 222 -10.03 5.56 -20.92
N ARG A 223 -9.25 6.36 -21.65
CA ARG A 223 -8.83 6.03 -23.02
C ARG A 223 -7.93 4.80 -23.11
N SER A 224 -7.02 4.62 -22.14
CA SER A 224 -6.00 3.58 -22.21
C SER A 224 -6.46 2.25 -21.64
N PHE A 225 -7.33 2.27 -20.65
CA PHE A 225 -7.74 1.07 -19.91
C PHE A 225 -9.27 0.91 -19.78
N GLY A 226 -10.06 1.83 -20.34
CA GLY A 226 -11.51 1.79 -20.23
C GLY A 226 -12.03 2.06 -18.81
N LEU A 227 -11.24 2.79 -18.00
CA LEU A 227 -11.66 3.13 -16.64
C LEU A 227 -12.60 4.33 -16.68
N ASP A 228 -13.88 4.07 -16.56
CA ASP A 228 -14.87 5.13 -16.44
C ASP A 228 -14.76 5.81 -15.07
N SER A 229 -15.01 7.13 -15.06
CA SER A 229 -15.21 7.85 -13.81
C SER A 229 -16.43 7.25 -13.10
N ALA A 230 -16.19 6.56 -11.97
CA ALA A 230 -17.31 6.25 -11.09
C ALA A 230 -18.00 7.57 -10.71
N LYS A 231 -19.31 7.62 -10.97
CA LYS A 231 -20.20 8.65 -10.46
C LYS A 231 -20.16 8.71 -8.94
#